data_81314833da46d6f2a6457449ac7b1e53
#
_entry.id   81314833da46d6f2a6457449ac7b1e53
#
_cell.length_a   1.000
_cell.length_b   1.000
_cell.length_c   1.000
_cell.angle_alpha   90.00
_cell.angle_beta   90.00
_cell.angle_gamma   90.00
#
_symmetry.space_group_name_H-M   'P 1'
#
loop_
_entity.id
_entity.type
_entity.pdbx_description
1 polymer ?
#
loop_
_entity_poly.entity_id
_entity_poly.type
_entity_poly.pdbx_seq_one_letter_code
_entity_poly.pdbx_strand_id
1 'polypeptide(L)'
;MNNSDIKALIAKIILFSLIGVAFWLLTPNAGLITYAILVLGAIIWLIYETAQKKNRHLIKHGILMGIFLMIFDFIVENIGFFAGLWTSPQSLYSVISVPIEIMALTLIGGTAWAIHLPQKFDKAYVIFESLIFGFFGALGEYLLILNSMMVYTNGWTSVHAFFGYIITWLILFWVWYKVIRKNS
;
A
#
# COMPACT_ATOMS: atom_id res chain seq x y z
N MET A 1 3.80 22.63 2.58
CA MET A 1 4.42 21.49 3.31
C MET A 1 5.25 22.04 4.46
N ASN A 2 5.06 21.59 5.66
CA ASN A 2 5.83 22.01 6.82
C ASN A 2 7.00 21.04 7.11
N ASN A 3 7.90 21.42 8.06
CA ASN A 3 9.07 20.59 8.37
C ASN A 3 8.73 19.20 8.92
N SER A 4 7.57 19.04 9.59
CA SER A 4 7.14 17.71 10.08
C SER A 4 6.70 16.82 8.93
N ASP A 5 6.05 17.37 7.91
CA ASP A 5 5.61 16.63 6.73
C ASP A 5 6.82 16.15 5.90
N ILE A 6 7.84 17.01 5.75
CA ILE A 6 9.09 16.64 5.08
C ILE A 6 9.77 15.47 5.81
N LYS A 7 9.90 15.57 7.14
CA LYS A 7 10.48 14.49 7.95
C LYS A 7 9.68 13.19 7.82
N ALA A 8 8.35 13.26 7.77
CA ALA A 8 7.49 12.09 7.57
C ALA A 8 7.72 11.43 6.20
N LEU A 9 7.85 12.20 5.13
CA LEU A 9 8.15 11.67 3.79
C LEU A 9 9.55 11.03 3.73
N ILE A 10 10.57 11.68 4.31
CA ILE A 10 11.92 11.11 4.37
C ILE A 10 11.93 9.81 5.18
N ALA A 11 11.24 9.77 6.31
CA ALA A 11 11.14 8.57 7.14
C ALA A 11 10.49 7.41 6.36
N LYS A 12 9.46 7.67 5.54
CA LYS A 12 8.84 6.66 4.67
C LYS A 12 9.81 6.14 3.61
N ILE A 13 10.55 7.04 2.96
CA ILE A 13 11.56 6.63 1.97
C ILE A 13 12.60 5.70 2.62
N ILE A 14 13.12 6.07 3.79
CA ILE A 14 14.09 5.26 4.52
C ILE A 14 13.47 3.90 4.90
N LEU A 15 12.26 3.91 5.48
CA LEU A 15 11.58 2.69 5.90
C LEU A 15 11.33 1.74 4.72
N PHE A 16 10.76 2.26 3.62
CA PHE A 16 10.47 1.45 2.44
C PHE A 16 11.75 0.94 1.76
N SER A 17 12.83 1.75 1.76
CA SER A 17 14.13 1.29 1.27
C SER A 17 14.68 0.16 2.12
N LEU A 18 14.60 0.24 3.45
CA LEU A 18 15.02 -0.82 4.36
C LEU A 18 14.18 -2.09 4.16
N ILE A 19 12.87 -1.95 4.04
CA ILE A 19 11.96 -3.08 3.75
C ILE A 19 12.33 -3.70 2.39
N GLY A 20 12.54 -2.90 1.35
CA GLY A 20 12.93 -3.39 0.03
C GLY A 20 14.26 -4.14 0.03
N VAL A 21 15.27 -3.64 0.76
CA VAL A 21 16.56 -4.32 0.93
C VAL A 21 16.39 -5.63 1.72
N ALA A 22 15.66 -5.59 2.84
CA ALA A 22 15.36 -6.78 3.62
C ALA A 22 14.62 -7.83 2.78
N PHE A 23 13.67 -7.38 2.01
CA PHE A 23 12.92 -8.22 1.08
C PHE A 23 13.86 -8.88 0.06
N TRP A 24 14.72 -8.13 -0.59
CA TRP A 24 15.70 -8.68 -1.53
C TRP A 24 16.64 -9.69 -0.89
N LEU A 25 17.15 -9.41 0.30
CA LEU A 25 18.11 -10.29 0.97
C LEU A 25 17.49 -11.58 1.51
N LEU A 26 16.22 -11.52 1.94
CA LEU A 26 15.55 -12.63 2.62
C LEU A 26 14.73 -13.53 1.68
N THR A 27 14.42 -13.07 0.47
CA THR A 27 13.40 -13.71 -0.37
C THR A 27 13.84 -14.59 -1.53
N PRO A 28 15.11 -14.83 -1.90
CA PRO A 28 15.38 -15.86 -2.88
C PRO A 28 14.90 -17.22 -2.35
N ASN A 29 13.63 -17.57 -2.57
CA ASN A 29 12.92 -18.77 -2.14
C ASN A 29 11.96 -18.64 -0.94
N ALA A 30 11.64 -17.44 -0.47
CA ALA A 30 10.81 -17.29 0.73
C ALA A 30 9.31 -17.49 0.49
N GLY A 31 8.83 -17.42 -0.76
CA GLY A 31 7.43 -17.69 -1.09
C GLY A 31 6.45 -16.94 -0.17
N LEU A 32 5.57 -17.68 0.47
CA LEU A 32 4.54 -17.13 1.38
C LEU A 32 5.07 -16.33 2.58
N ILE A 33 6.31 -16.57 3.02
CA ILE A 33 6.95 -15.79 4.11
C ILE A 33 7.02 -14.32 3.74
N THR A 34 7.14 -13.99 2.48
CA THR A 34 7.14 -12.63 1.97
C THR A 34 5.88 -11.86 2.35
N TYR A 35 4.71 -12.45 2.09
CA TYR A 35 3.44 -11.84 2.48
C TYR A 35 3.32 -11.69 3.99
N ALA A 36 3.77 -12.69 4.76
CA ALA A 36 3.76 -12.62 6.21
C ALA A 36 4.61 -11.45 6.73
N ILE A 37 5.79 -11.19 6.15
CA ILE A 37 6.64 -10.06 6.53
C ILE A 37 5.93 -8.73 6.23
N LEU A 38 5.29 -8.60 5.06
CA LEU A 38 4.58 -7.38 4.69
C LEU A 38 3.38 -7.11 5.61
N VAL A 39 2.59 -8.13 5.91
CA VAL A 39 1.44 -8.02 6.82
C VAL A 39 1.89 -7.69 8.24
N LEU A 40 2.94 -8.35 8.76
CA LEU A 40 3.53 -8.02 10.06
C LEU A 40 4.04 -6.58 10.11
N GLY A 41 4.70 -6.11 9.06
CA GLY A 41 5.13 -4.72 8.95
C GLY A 41 3.97 -3.74 9.02
N ALA A 42 2.87 -4.03 8.32
CA ALA A 42 1.65 -3.22 8.38
C ALA A 42 1.00 -3.23 9.78
N ILE A 43 0.98 -4.39 10.46
CA ILE A 43 0.49 -4.49 11.84
C ILE A 43 1.33 -3.65 12.80
N ILE A 44 2.66 -3.75 12.72
CA ILE A 44 3.58 -2.94 13.55
C ILE A 44 3.34 -1.45 13.31
N TRP A 45 3.19 -1.04 12.05
CA TRP A 45 2.90 0.35 11.72
C TRP A 45 1.54 0.79 12.30
N LEU A 46 0.50 -0.02 12.15
CA LEU A 46 -0.82 0.28 12.73
C LEU A 46 -0.77 0.42 14.25
N ILE A 47 -0.07 -0.49 14.95
CA ILE A 47 0.14 -0.41 16.40
C ILE A 47 0.85 0.90 16.76
N TYR A 48 1.92 1.26 16.05
CA TYR A 48 2.65 2.49 16.27
C TYR A 48 1.76 3.73 16.12
N GLU A 49 0.95 3.82 15.05
CA GLU A 49 0.07 4.95 14.81
C GLU A 49 -1.07 5.05 15.84
N THR A 50 -1.67 3.92 16.22
CA THR A 50 -2.78 3.90 17.19
C THR A 50 -2.32 4.12 18.63
N ALA A 51 -1.07 3.80 18.96
CA ALA A 51 -0.48 4.11 20.27
C ALA A 51 -0.31 5.61 20.51
N GLN A 52 -0.22 6.42 19.45
CA GLN A 52 -0.10 7.87 19.57
C GLN A 52 -1.44 8.50 20.01
N LYS A 53 -1.46 9.14 21.19
CA LYS A 53 -2.68 9.76 21.74
C LYS A 53 -3.39 10.72 20.76
N LYS A 54 -2.59 11.47 19.97
CA LYS A 54 -3.07 12.43 18.96
C LYS A 54 -3.89 11.78 17.83
N ASN A 55 -3.70 10.48 17.57
CA ASN A 55 -4.30 9.78 16.45
C ASN A 55 -5.58 9.00 16.83
N ARG A 56 -5.88 8.86 18.13
CA ARG A 56 -6.99 8.01 18.59
C ARG A 56 -8.34 8.40 18.01
N HIS A 57 -8.60 9.69 17.80
CA HIS A 57 -9.85 10.17 17.20
C HIS A 57 -9.99 9.80 15.72
N LEU A 58 -8.88 9.47 15.04
CA LEU A 58 -8.86 9.09 13.63
C LEU A 58 -9.06 7.58 13.37
N ILE A 59 -9.02 6.74 14.40
CA ILE A 59 -9.01 5.28 14.25
C ILE A 59 -10.24 4.79 13.45
N LYS A 60 -11.44 5.26 13.80
CA LYS A 60 -12.67 4.88 13.07
C LYS A 60 -12.60 5.25 11.59
N HIS A 61 -12.15 6.46 11.27
CA HIS A 61 -11.99 6.94 9.90
C HIS A 61 -10.88 6.19 9.16
N GLY A 62 -9.79 5.87 9.87
CA GLY A 62 -8.71 5.03 9.35
C GLY A 62 -9.20 3.65 8.94
N ILE A 63 -10.01 3.00 9.79
CA ILE A 63 -10.61 1.69 9.48
C ILE A 63 -11.50 1.79 8.23
N LEU A 64 -12.35 2.82 8.13
CA LEU A 64 -13.17 3.03 6.93
C LEU A 64 -12.31 3.18 5.68
N MET A 65 -11.19 3.90 5.79
CA MET A 65 -10.26 4.05 4.67
C MET A 65 -9.54 2.75 4.31
N GLY A 66 -9.16 1.95 5.32
CA GLY A 66 -8.58 0.62 5.11
C GLY A 66 -9.55 -0.33 4.41
N ILE A 67 -10.83 -0.33 4.82
CA ILE A 67 -11.90 -1.11 4.15
C ILE A 67 -12.08 -0.62 2.71
N PHE A 68 -12.11 0.70 2.49
CA PHE A 68 -12.21 1.26 1.14
C PHE A 68 -11.05 0.81 0.27
N LEU A 69 -9.80 0.91 0.76
CA LEU A 69 -8.62 0.49 0.01
C LEU A 69 -8.66 -1.01 -0.29
N MET A 70 -9.02 -1.84 0.69
CA MET A 70 -9.12 -3.29 0.48
C MET A 70 -10.13 -3.64 -0.63
N ILE A 71 -11.31 -3.01 -0.63
CA ILE A 71 -12.33 -3.24 -1.66
C ILE A 71 -11.86 -2.71 -3.02
N PHE A 72 -11.26 -1.51 -3.04
CA PHE A 72 -10.73 -0.90 -4.26
C PHE A 72 -9.64 -1.76 -4.88
N ASP A 73 -8.67 -2.18 -4.08
CA ASP A 73 -7.58 -3.06 -4.49
C ASP A 73 -8.11 -4.40 -5.00
N PHE A 74 -9.05 -5.02 -4.27
CA PHE A 74 -9.72 -6.24 -4.71
C PHE A 74 -10.36 -6.11 -6.11
N ILE A 75 -11.01 -4.97 -6.39
CA ILE A 75 -11.61 -4.71 -7.70
C ILE A 75 -10.52 -4.54 -8.76
N VAL A 76 -9.49 -3.76 -8.50
CA VAL A 76 -8.38 -3.50 -9.45
C VAL A 76 -7.63 -4.79 -9.78
N GLU A 77 -7.30 -5.59 -8.76
CA GLU A 77 -6.63 -6.88 -8.92
C GLU A 77 -7.44 -7.85 -9.80
N ASN A 78 -8.74 -7.96 -9.56
CA ASN A 78 -9.58 -8.81 -10.40
C ASN A 78 -9.72 -8.27 -11.82
N ILE A 79 -9.83 -6.95 -12.03
CA ILE A 79 -9.84 -6.35 -13.36
C ILE A 79 -8.54 -6.71 -14.10
N GLY A 80 -7.38 -6.54 -13.46
CA GLY A 80 -6.09 -6.87 -14.06
C GLY A 80 -5.95 -8.35 -14.40
N PHE A 81 -6.41 -9.23 -13.50
CA PHE A 81 -6.42 -10.68 -13.72
C PHE A 81 -7.31 -11.06 -14.92
N PHE A 82 -8.56 -10.60 -14.97
CA PHE A 82 -9.48 -10.92 -16.07
C PHE A 82 -9.08 -10.28 -17.41
N ALA A 83 -8.40 -9.14 -17.36
CA ALA A 83 -7.79 -8.53 -18.55
C ALA A 83 -6.49 -9.26 -18.97
N GLY A 84 -6.03 -10.23 -18.20
CA GLY A 84 -4.82 -10.98 -18.45
C GLY A 84 -3.55 -10.15 -18.32
N LEU A 85 -3.53 -9.13 -17.46
CA LEU A 85 -2.36 -8.24 -17.28
C LEU A 85 -1.36 -8.80 -16.28
N TRP A 86 -1.85 -9.45 -15.22
CA TRP A 86 -1.03 -10.11 -14.20
C TRP A 86 -1.76 -11.24 -13.49
N THR A 87 -0.98 -12.08 -12.83
CA THR A 87 -1.47 -13.15 -11.95
C THR A 87 -0.59 -13.27 -10.72
N SER A 88 -1.17 -13.70 -9.59
CA SER A 88 -0.46 -13.98 -8.33
C SER A 88 -0.60 -15.47 -7.98
N PRO A 89 0.28 -16.34 -8.53
CA PRO A 89 0.11 -17.79 -8.44
C PRO A 89 0.37 -18.38 -7.05
N GLN A 90 1.02 -17.64 -6.17
CA GLN A 90 1.37 -18.10 -4.82
C GLN A 90 0.58 -17.34 -3.77
N SER A 91 -0.18 -18.06 -2.95
CA SER A 91 -0.97 -17.53 -1.84
C SER A 91 -1.39 -18.68 -0.94
N LEU A 92 -1.66 -18.41 0.37
CA LEU A 92 -2.30 -19.40 1.24
C LEU A 92 -3.72 -19.68 0.77
N TYR A 93 -4.44 -18.62 0.41
CA TYR A 93 -5.79 -18.69 -0.11
C TYR A 93 -6.08 -17.43 -0.94
N SER A 94 -6.77 -17.61 -2.07
CA SER A 94 -7.18 -16.47 -2.90
C SER A 94 -8.69 -16.40 -3.00
N VAL A 95 -9.23 -15.20 -2.89
CA VAL A 95 -10.62 -14.88 -3.19
C VAL A 95 -10.69 -14.44 -4.65
N ILE A 96 -11.23 -15.30 -5.51
CA ILE A 96 -11.14 -15.19 -6.98
C ILE A 96 -9.66 -15.23 -7.40
N SER A 97 -9.04 -14.08 -7.64
CA SER A 97 -7.64 -13.95 -8.05
C SER A 97 -6.75 -13.24 -7.01
N VAL A 98 -7.35 -12.71 -5.95
CA VAL A 98 -6.64 -11.85 -4.97
C VAL A 98 -6.21 -12.66 -3.77
N PRO A 99 -4.90 -12.70 -3.46
CA PRO A 99 -4.38 -13.29 -2.23
C PRO A 99 -4.98 -12.65 -0.98
N ILE A 100 -5.41 -13.48 -0.01
CA ILE A 100 -5.97 -12.97 1.25
C ILE A 100 -4.96 -12.15 2.03
N GLU A 101 -3.68 -12.43 1.85
CA GLU A 101 -2.57 -11.69 2.45
C GLU A 101 -2.50 -10.26 1.92
N ILE A 102 -2.77 -10.06 0.63
CA ILE A 102 -2.85 -8.73 0.01
C ILE A 102 -4.08 -7.98 0.54
N MET A 103 -5.22 -8.65 0.65
CA MET A 103 -6.41 -8.04 1.26
C MET A 103 -6.15 -7.62 2.71
N ALA A 104 -5.47 -8.43 3.50
CA ALA A 104 -5.08 -8.08 4.87
C ALA A 104 -4.07 -6.91 4.89
N LEU A 105 -3.09 -6.92 4.00
CA LEU A 105 -2.09 -5.86 3.86
C LEU A 105 -2.75 -4.52 3.52
N THR A 106 -3.66 -4.49 2.56
CA THR A 106 -4.35 -3.27 2.13
C THR A 106 -5.31 -2.74 3.19
N LEU A 107 -6.02 -3.63 3.92
CA LEU A 107 -6.86 -3.23 5.05
C LEU A 107 -6.04 -2.60 6.18
N ILE A 108 -5.00 -3.30 6.64
CA ILE A 108 -4.20 -2.90 7.80
C ILE A 108 -3.30 -1.72 7.45
N GLY A 109 -2.60 -1.81 6.33
CA GLY A 109 -1.70 -0.76 5.83
C GLY A 109 -2.47 0.51 5.44
N GLY A 110 -3.62 0.38 4.78
CA GLY A 110 -4.51 1.50 4.45
C GLY A 110 -5.05 2.20 5.70
N THR A 111 -5.39 1.45 6.74
CA THR A 111 -5.80 2.00 8.04
C THR A 111 -4.66 2.80 8.67
N ALA A 112 -3.48 2.22 8.77
CA ALA A 112 -2.29 2.87 9.33
C ALA A 112 -1.90 4.12 8.55
N TRP A 113 -1.90 4.04 7.21
CA TRP A 113 -1.62 5.15 6.32
C TRP A 113 -2.58 6.32 6.55
N ALA A 114 -3.88 6.07 6.58
CA ALA A 114 -4.88 7.10 6.75
C ALA A 114 -4.76 7.84 8.09
N ILE A 115 -4.47 7.10 9.17
CA ILE A 115 -4.24 7.66 10.50
C ILE A 115 -2.96 8.53 10.53
N HIS A 116 -1.95 8.14 9.76
CA HIS A 116 -0.66 8.83 9.67
C HIS A 116 -0.73 10.17 8.92
N LEU A 117 -1.72 10.37 8.05
CA LEU A 117 -1.79 11.52 7.16
C LEU A 117 -1.87 12.87 7.89
N PRO A 118 -1.30 13.94 7.31
CA PRO A 118 -1.44 15.30 7.82
C PRO A 118 -2.90 15.66 8.04
N GLN A 119 -3.15 16.46 9.08
CA GLN A 119 -4.52 16.86 9.40
C GLN A 119 -5.14 17.77 8.34
N LYS A 120 -4.34 18.57 7.65
CA LYS A 120 -4.80 19.45 6.58
C LYS A 120 -4.31 18.94 5.23
N PHE A 121 -5.17 19.09 4.22
CA PHE A 121 -4.78 18.82 2.85
C PHE A 121 -3.63 19.75 2.43
N ASP A 122 -2.56 19.15 1.93
CA ASP A 122 -1.43 19.87 1.33
C ASP A 122 -1.11 19.22 -0.02
N LYS A 123 -1.26 20.00 -1.09
CA LYS A 123 -1.10 19.52 -2.47
C LYS A 123 0.31 18.97 -2.73
N ALA A 124 1.34 19.65 -2.21
CA ALA A 124 2.71 19.22 -2.39
C ALA A 124 2.96 17.88 -1.70
N TYR A 125 2.48 17.73 -0.45
CA TYR A 125 2.55 16.47 0.29
C TYR A 125 1.90 15.32 -0.49
N VAL A 126 0.67 15.54 -0.99
CA VAL A 126 -0.07 14.53 -1.76
C VAL A 126 0.71 14.08 -2.99
N ILE A 127 1.27 15.03 -3.76
CA ILE A 127 2.05 14.70 -4.96
C ILE A 127 3.30 13.88 -4.60
N PHE A 128 4.10 14.36 -3.63
CA PHE A 128 5.33 13.65 -3.24
C PHE A 128 5.04 12.28 -2.67
N GLU A 129 4.02 12.14 -1.81
CA GLU A 129 3.66 10.84 -1.25
C GLU A 129 3.13 9.88 -2.31
N SER A 130 2.33 10.36 -3.27
CA SER A 130 1.88 9.52 -4.40
C SER A 130 3.05 9.04 -5.26
N LEU A 131 4.07 9.86 -5.48
CA LEU A 131 5.29 9.45 -6.18
C LEU A 131 6.09 8.40 -5.39
N ILE A 132 6.21 8.57 -4.06
CA ILE A 132 6.88 7.60 -3.18
C ILE A 132 6.16 6.26 -3.25
N PHE A 133 4.84 6.23 -3.07
CA PHE A 133 4.08 4.99 -3.16
C PHE A 133 4.06 4.40 -4.57
N GLY A 134 4.04 5.24 -5.60
CA GLY A 134 4.17 4.78 -6.98
C GLY A 134 5.48 4.03 -7.20
N PHE A 135 6.59 4.62 -6.76
CA PHE A 135 7.91 4.01 -6.91
C PHE A 135 8.05 2.71 -6.10
N PHE A 136 7.73 2.76 -4.79
CA PHE A 136 7.89 1.59 -3.93
C PHE A 136 6.84 0.51 -4.19
N GLY A 137 5.64 0.87 -4.66
CA GLY A 137 4.64 -0.10 -5.11
C GLY A 137 5.14 -0.87 -6.33
N ALA A 138 5.59 -0.17 -7.36
CA ALA A 138 6.16 -0.81 -8.57
C ALA A 138 7.43 -1.62 -8.26
N LEU A 139 8.28 -1.14 -7.35
CA LEU A 139 9.45 -1.90 -6.88
C LEU A 139 9.03 -3.15 -6.11
N GLY A 140 8.00 -3.05 -5.26
CA GLY A 140 7.44 -4.18 -4.54
C GLY A 140 6.93 -5.27 -5.48
N GLU A 141 6.13 -4.91 -6.49
CA GLU A 141 5.68 -5.87 -7.52
C GLU A 141 6.86 -6.48 -8.28
N TYR A 142 7.86 -5.69 -8.65
CA TYR A 142 9.06 -6.21 -9.31
C TYR A 142 9.78 -7.26 -8.43
N LEU A 143 9.87 -7.03 -7.13
CA LEU A 143 10.44 -8.00 -6.18
C LEU A 143 9.54 -9.26 -6.06
N LEU A 144 8.21 -9.12 -6.11
CA LEU A 144 7.29 -10.27 -6.16
C LEU A 144 7.50 -11.08 -7.45
N ILE A 145 7.73 -10.43 -8.59
CA ILE A 145 8.03 -11.10 -9.87
C ILE A 145 9.33 -11.88 -9.79
N LEU A 146 10.39 -11.27 -9.24
CA LEU A 146 11.68 -11.95 -9.06
C LEU A 146 11.58 -13.22 -8.20
N ASN A 147 10.59 -13.26 -7.30
CA ASN A 147 10.31 -14.40 -6.42
C ASN A 147 9.19 -15.32 -6.95
N SER A 148 8.79 -15.17 -8.22
CA SER A 148 7.72 -15.96 -8.84
C SER A 148 6.38 -15.92 -8.11
N MET A 149 6.15 -14.89 -7.31
CA MET A 149 4.90 -14.66 -6.57
C MET A 149 3.88 -13.87 -7.40
N MET A 150 4.36 -13.17 -8.43
CA MET A 150 3.56 -12.42 -9.39
C MET A 150 4.13 -12.62 -10.78
N VAL A 151 3.27 -12.64 -11.79
CA VAL A 151 3.66 -12.75 -13.20
C VAL A 151 2.92 -11.68 -13.98
N TYR A 152 3.66 -10.85 -14.72
CA TYR A 152 3.10 -9.91 -15.70
C TYR A 152 2.89 -10.60 -17.04
N THR A 153 1.81 -10.28 -17.71
CA THR A 153 1.43 -10.81 -19.02
C THR A 153 0.91 -9.69 -19.92
N ASN A 154 0.67 -9.99 -21.20
CA ASN A 154 0.10 -9.05 -22.17
C ASN A 154 0.75 -7.67 -22.22
N GLY A 155 2.08 -7.60 -22.04
CA GLY A 155 2.83 -6.35 -22.13
C GLY A 155 2.70 -5.42 -20.90
N TRP A 156 2.08 -5.88 -19.81
CA TRP A 156 2.13 -5.13 -18.54
C TRP A 156 3.57 -5.07 -18.03
N THR A 157 3.96 -3.97 -17.42
CA THR A 157 5.33 -3.75 -16.94
C THR A 157 5.31 -2.96 -15.64
N SER A 158 6.43 -2.91 -14.91
CA SER A 158 6.58 -2.10 -13.70
C SER A 158 6.37 -0.59 -13.96
N VAL A 159 6.53 -0.12 -15.22
CA VAL A 159 6.19 1.27 -15.59
C VAL A 159 4.67 1.50 -15.53
N HIS A 160 3.89 0.54 -16.03
CA HIS A 160 2.42 0.61 -15.92
C HIS A 160 1.98 0.54 -14.46
N ALA A 161 2.59 -0.34 -13.67
CA ALA A 161 2.33 -0.44 -12.22
C ALA A 161 2.64 0.88 -11.51
N PHE A 162 3.79 1.53 -11.81
CA PHE A 162 4.16 2.81 -11.24
C PHE A 162 3.07 3.89 -11.45
N PHE A 163 2.58 4.06 -12.67
CA PHE A 163 1.52 5.01 -12.95
C PHE A 163 0.18 4.58 -12.34
N GLY A 164 -0.13 3.29 -12.35
CA GLY A 164 -1.31 2.73 -11.68
C GLY A 164 -1.33 3.09 -10.19
N TYR A 165 -0.21 2.89 -9.50
CA TYR A 165 -0.08 3.28 -8.08
C TYR A 165 -0.26 4.78 -7.87
N ILE A 166 0.36 5.64 -8.68
CA ILE A 166 0.17 7.10 -8.56
C ILE A 166 -1.31 7.46 -8.66
N ILE A 167 -2.01 6.94 -9.66
CA ILE A 167 -3.45 7.21 -9.86
C ILE A 167 -4.24 6.71 -8.66
N THR A 168 -3.98 5.49 -8.20
CA THR A 168 -4.61 4.91 -7.02
C THR A 168 -4.43 5.82 -5.80
N TRP A 169 -3.21 6.24 -5.49
CA TRP A 169 -2.94 7.08 -4.33
C TRP A 169 -3.59 8.45 -4.44
N LEU A 170 -3.66 9.07 -5.61
CA LEU A 170 -4.39 10.32 -5.82
C LEU A 170 -5.89 10.16 -5.54
N ILE A 171 -6.49 9.03 -5.96
CA ILE A 171 -7.89 8.69 -5.64
C ILE A 171 -8.07 8.52 -4.14
N LEU A 172 -7.18 7.77 -3.47
CA LEU A 172 -7.23 7.53 -2.03
C LEU A 172 -7.12 8.82 -1.22
N PHE A 173 -6.24 9.74 -1.62
CA PHE A 173 -6.15 11.08 -1.00
C PHE A 173 -7.43 11.88 -1.17
N TRP A 174 -8.02 11.85 -2.37
CA TRP A 174 -9.29 12.50 -2.62
C TRP A 174 -10.40 11.94 -1.72
N VAL A 175 -10.53 10.61 -1.65
CA VAL A 175 -11.50 9.93 -0.78
C VAL A 175 -11.28 10.30 0.68
N TRP A 176 -10.03 10.24 1.16
CA TRP A 176 -9.70 10.58 2.54
C TRP A 176 -10.11 11.99 2.91
N TYR A 177 -9.64 12.99 2.16
CA TYR A 177 -9.85 14.39 2.55
C TYR A 177 -11.22 14.96 2.16
N LYS A 178 -11.88 14.43 1.14
CA LYS A 178 -13.14 14.98 0.63
C LYS A 178 -14.37 14.17 1.02
N VAL A 179 -14.22 12.89 1.31
CA VAL A 179 -15.34 12.01 1.63
C VAL A 179 -15.32 11.60 3.10
N ILE A 180 -14.28 10.90 3.53
CA ILE A 180 -14.23 10.30 4.87
C ILE A 180 -14.04 11.38 5.94
N ARG A 181 -13.05 12.24 5.75
CA ARG A 181 -12.67 13.23 6.77
C ARG A 181 -13.54 14.50 6.77
N LYS A 182 -14.25 14.79 5.69
CA LYS A 182 -15.17 15.94 5.65
C LYS A 182 -16.29 15.81 6.66
N ASN A 183 -16.62 14.59 7.07
CA ASN A 183 -17.72 14.26 7.97
C ASN A 183 -17.26 13.98 9.42
N SER A 184 -16.02 14.36 9.78
CA SER A 184 -15.43 14.13 11.11
C SER A 184 -15.23 15.44 11.93
#